data_7a8f9c3537ee97a4c0fc24fad0107ee2
#
_entry.id   7a8f9c3537ee97a4c0fc24fad0107ee2
#
_cell.length_a   1.000
_cell.length_b   1.000
_cell.length_c   1.000
_cell.angle_alpha   90.00
_cell.angle_beta   90.00
_cell.angle_gamma   90.00
#
_symmetry.space_group_name_H-M   'P 1'
#
loop_
_entity.id
_entity.type
_entity.pdbx_description
1 polymer ?
#
loop_
_entity_poly.entity_id
_entity_poly.type
_entity_poly.pdbx_seq_one_letter_code
_entity_poly.pdbx_strand_id
1 'polypeptide(L)'
;MSTGIGVGIAGQVFQTKAGTGIAPDPSYSNLYSVLFDGVDESLDATVSPNIGTGDFTINVWLYKTDASGSGSQRIFSKQGGTGSDWQVFINNPGQMQWSSSLWNDASGVGLVPALNVWEMWSYSVSQSGNTASWYLNGANPNTKDITGTTGDLGLGNNFTIGRHNSIYEFAGNMDEISFWNAALTEAELLDLYNSGAPTDLSKSTKSVNLINWFRMGDPSGPSSYPTIADAKGSISMTMTNMSSANITTNVPT
;
A
#
# COMPACT_ATOMS: atom_id res chain seq x y z
N MET A 1 -39.36 -14.00 29.57
CA MET A 1 -39.41 -13.72 28.13
C MET A 1 -39.89 -12.28 27.98
N SER A 2 -39.03 -11.37 27.65
CA SER A 2 -39.38 -9.98 27.33
C SER A 2 -38.56 -9.56 26.12
N THR A 3 -39.25 -9.40 24.99
CA THR A 3 -38.68 -8.88 23.74
C THR A 3 -38.80 -7.37 23.76
N GLY A 4 -37.69 -6.68 24.00
CA GLY A 4 -37.63 -5.25 23.86
C GLY A 4 -37.37 -4.87 22.40
N ILE A 5 -38.35 -4.24 21.74
CA ILE A 5 -38.18 -3.62 20.42
C ILE A 5 -37.69 -2.20 20.67
N GLY A 6 -36.42 -1.96 20.38
CA GLY A 6 -35.84 -0.59 20.29
C GLY A 6 -36.09 0.00 18.91
N VAL A 7 -36.89 1.07 18.83
CA VAL A 7 -37.05 1.88 17.60
C VAL A 7 -35.87 2.81 17.50
N GLY A 8 -34.93 2.53 16.59
CA GLY A 8 -33.83 3.40 16.23
C GLY A 8 -34.13 4.18 14.96
N ILE A 9 -33.77 5.44 14.97
CA ILE A 9 -33.87 6.47 13.94
C ILE A 9 -33.26 5.95 12.63
N ALA A 10 -33.86 6.34 11.49
CA ALA A 10 -33.39 6.01 10.14
C ALA A 10 -31.93 6.45 9.92
N GLY A 11 -31.01 5.50 10.03
CA GLY A 11 -29.62 5.61 9.69
C GLY A 11 -29.24 4.42 8.82
N GLN A 12 -28.46 4.64 7.82
CA GLN A 12 -28.05 3.68 6.80
C GLN A 12 -27.66 2.33 7.43
N VAL A 13 -28.26 1.27 6.94
CA VAL A 13 -27.85 -0.09 7.25
C VAL A 13 -26.52 -0.33 6.54
N PHE A 14 -25.43 -0.17 7.28
CA PHE A 14 -24.17 -0.76 6.87
C PHE A 14 -24.36 -2.28 6.94
N GLN A 15 -24.55 -2.91 5.79
CA GLN A 15 -24.39 -4.35 5.72
C GLN A 15 -22.90 -4.64 5.97
N THR A 16 -22.56 -5.00 7.19
CA THR A 16 -21.30 -5.68 7.47
C THR A 16 -21.37 -7.03 6.78
N LYS A 17 -20.86 -7.10 5.55
CA LYS A 17 -20.54 -8.38 4.92
C LYS A 17 -19.50 -9.01 5.84
N ALA A 18 -19.88 -10.08 6.54
CA ALA A 18 -18.95 -10.83 7.38
C ALA A 18 -17.87 -11.38 6.45
N GLY A 19 -16.73 -10.70 6.39
CA GLY A 19 -15.51 -11.31 5.92
C GLY A 19 -15.20 -12.48 6.84
N THR A 20 -14.63 -13.55 6.31
CA THR A 20 -14.07 -14.63 7.12
C THR A 20 -12.76 -14.10 7.73
N GLY A 21 -12.87 -13.07 8.59
CA GLY A 21 -11.74 -12.33 9.10
C GLY A 21 -10.63 -13.25 9.60
N ILE A 22 -9.39 -12.91 9.27
CA ILE A 22 -8.23 -13.55 9.87
C ILE A 22 -8.39 -13.37 11.39
N ALA A 23 -8.44 -14.49 12.13
CA ALA A 23 -8.53 -14.42 13.59
C ALA A 23 -7.33 -13.63 14.12
N PRO A 24 -7.52 -12.66 15.06
CA PRO A 24 -6.41 -11.91 15.61
C PRO A 24 -5.32 -12.86 16.12
N ASP A 25 -4.12 -12.75 15.59
CA ASP A 25 -2.95 -13.47 16.11
C ASP A 25 -2.41 -12.67 17.31
N PRO A 26 -2.47 -13.19 18.54
CA PRO A 26 -1.98 -12.47 19.69
C PRO A 26 -0.45 -12.27 19.68
N SER A 27 0.27 -12.92 18.79
CA SER A 27 1.71 -12.73 18.58
C SER A 27 2.04 -11.64 17.56
N TYR A 28 1.04 -11.23 16.74
CA TYR A 28 1.21 -10.14 15.79
C TYR A 28 0.99 -8.80 16.51
N SER A 29 1.93 -7.89 16.31
CA SER A 29 1.80 -6.53 16.81
C SER A 29 2.28 -5.56 15.73
N ASN A 30 1.50 -4.52 15.47
CA ASN A 30 1.88 -3.39 14.65
C ASN A 30 2.22 -2.23 15.58
N LEU A 31 3.50 -1.93 15.73
CA LEU A 31 4.02 -0.99 16.75
C LEU A 31 4.70 0.23 16.14
N TYR A 32 5.18 0.11 14.90
CA TYR A 32 6.00 1.13 14.26
C TYR A 32 5.59 1.35 12.81
N SER A 33 5.81 2.57 12.35
CA SER A 33 5.73 3.00 10.96
C SER A 33 6.91 3.88 10.61
N VAL A 34 7.13 4.17 9.33
CA VAL A 34 8.18 5.11 8.89
C VAL A 34 7.55 6.44 8.52
N LEU A 35 8.06 7.51 9.15
CA LEU A 35 7.72 8.91 8.87
C LEU A 35 8.63 9.47 7.78
N PHE A 36 8.04 10.14 6.80
CA PHE A 36 8.68 10.92 5.74
C PHE A 36 8.31 12.39 5.92
N ASP A 37 9.31 13.29 5.89
CA ASP A 37 9.12 14.72 6.16
C ASP A 37 8.66 15.53 4.93
N GLY A 38 8.68 14.92 3.73
CA GLY A 38 8.30 15.58 2.48
C GLY A 38 9.39 16.48 1.89
N VAL A 39 10.65 16.33 2.30
CA VAL A 39 11.76 17.16 1.85
C VAL A 39 12.79 16.36 1.03
N ASP A 40 13.38 15.31 1.60
CA ASP A 40 14.43 14.55 0.91
C ASP A 40 14.58 13.10 1.38
N GLU A 41 13.68 12.63 2.23
CA GLU A 41 13.72 11.31 2.83
C GLU A 41 13.21 10.21 1.90
N SER A 42 13.86 9.05 1.95
CA SER A 42 13.44 7.87 1.18
C SER A 42 13.90 6.55 1.79
N LEU A 43 13.24 5.47 1.37
CA LEU A 43 13.77 4.11 1.50
C LEU A 43 14.21 3.65 0.11
N ASP A 44 15.44 3.19 -0.01
CA ASP A 44 16.06 2.84 -1.30
C ASP A 44 16.56 1.40 -1.30
N ALA A 45 16.31 0.70 -2.42
CA ALA A 45 16.89 -0.62 -2.70
C ALA A 45 17.39 -0.70 -4.15
N THR A 46 18.41 -1.53 -4.37
CA THR A 46 19.01 -1.79 -5.68
C THR A 46 18.23 -2.82 -6.50
N VAL A 47 17.14 -3.37 -5.96
CA VAL A 47 16.24 -4.31 -6.63
C VAL A 47 14.81 -4.03 -6.20
N SER A 48 13.85 -4.13 -7.12
CA SER A 48 12.43 -3.95 -6.83
C SER A 48 11.73 -5.27 -6.54
N PRO A 49 10.53 -5.24 -5.91
CA PRO A 49 9.59 -6.35 -6.00
C PRO A 49 9.35 -6.77 -7.45
N ASN A 50 9.36 -8.09 -7.69
CA ASN A 50 9.13 -8.62 -9.04
C ASN A 50 7.64 -8.90 -9.27
N ILE A 51 6.96 -7.95 -9.88
CA ILE A 51 5.55 -8.10 -10.27
C ILE A 51 5.37 -8.61 -11.72
N GLY A 52 6.44 -8.69 -12.50
CA GLY A 52 6.55 -9.42 -13.77
C GLY A 52 5.45 -9.18 -14.79
N THR A 53 5.07 -10.26 -15.50
CA THR A 53 4.04 -10.28 -16.53
C THR A 53 2.69 -10.83 -16.05
N GLY A 54 2.61 -11.23 -14.78
CA GLY A 54 1.42 -11.86 -14.21
C GLY A 54 0.48 -10.86 -13.53
N ASP A 55 -0.57 -11.40 -12.96
CA ASP A 55 -1.46 -10.67 -12.07
C ASP A 55 -0.70 -10.27 -10.81
N PHE A 56 -1.02 -9.09 -10.24
CA PHE A 56 -0.36 -8.61 -9.04
C PHE A 56 -1.25 -7.70 -8.19
N THR A 57 -0.86 -7.53 -6.93
CA THR A 57 -1.43 -6.50 -6.05
C THR A 57 -0.32 -5.80 -5.29
N ILE A 58 -0.46 -4.49 -5.13
CA ILE A 58 0.36 -3.66 -4.23
C ILE A 58 -0.56 -3.11 -3.16
N ASN A 59 -0.14 -3.19 -1.89
CA ASN A 59 -0.89 -2.68 -0.76
C ASN A 59 0.01 -1.83 0.15
N VAL A 60 -0.55 -0.75 0.70
CA VAL A 60 0.14 0.15 1.62
C VAL A 60 -0.84 0.80 2.57
N TRP A 61 -0.45 0.97 3.83
CA TRP A 61 -1.11 1.87 4.75
C TRP A 61 -0.44 3.24 4.69
N LEU A 62 -1.25 4.29 4.52
CA LEU A 62 -0.81 5.67 4.40
C LEU A 62 -1.46 6.55 5.45
N TYR A 63 -0.66 7.42 6.06
CA TYR A 63 -1.10 8.54 6.90
C TYR A 63 -0.51 9.82 6.32
N LYS A 64 -1.27 10.50 5.46
CA LYS A 64 -0.83 11.69 4.74
C LYS A 64 -0.94 12.92 5.63
N THR A 65 0.12 13.72 5.73
CA THR A 65 0.13 14.93 6.56
C THR A 65 0.10 16.23 5.76
N ASP A 66 0.60 16.20 4.51
CA ASP A 66 0.65 17.40 3.68
C ASP A 66 -0.60 17.58 2.82
N ALA A 67 -1.27 18.72 3.02
CA ALA A 67 -2.40 19.18 2.23
C ALA A 67 -1.98 19.93 0.95
N SER A 68 -0.72 20.31 0.83
CA SER A 68 -0.32 21.41 -0.05
C SER A 68 -0.48 21.10 -1.54
N GLY A 69 -0.68 19.86 -1.94
CA GLY A 69 -0.93 19.51 -3.35
C GLY A 69 0.03 20.19 -4.35
N SER A 70 1.12 20.79 -3.84
CA SER A 70 2.05 21.62 -4.61
C SER A 70 2.95 20.82 -5.53
N GLY A 71 2.65 19.56 -5.69
CA GLY A 71 3.38 18.64 -6.56
C GLY A 71 2.79 17.24 -6.45
N SER A 72 3.26 16.34 -7.30
CA SER A 72 3.00 14.92 -7.12
C SER A 72 3.83 14.39 -5.95
N GLN A 73 3.24 13.54 -5.10
CA GLN A 73 3.96 12.85 -4.03
C GLN A 73 4.14 11.38 -4.40
N ARG A 74 5.35 10.87 -4.39
CA ARG A 74 5.65 9.48 -4.76
C ARG A 74 5.53 8.55 -3.56
N ILE A 75 4.71 7.50 -3.74
CA ILE A 75 4.62 6.39 -2.79
C ILE A 75 5.69 5.37 -3.16
N PHE A 76 5.67 4.89 -4.41
CA PHE A 76 6.64 3.93 -4.95
C PHE A 76 7.15 4.36 -6.30
N SER A 77 8.43 4.04 -6.57
CA SER A 77 9.06 4.24 -7.86
C SER A 77 10.02 3.09 -8.18
N LYS A 78 9.78 2.40 -9.30
CA LYS A 78 10.69 1.39 -9.86
C LYS A 78 11.27 1.92 -11.16
N GLN A 79 12.61 1.91 -11.26
CA GLN A 79 13.33 2.40 -12.42
C GLN A 79 14.42 1.43 -12.89
N GLY A 80 14.64 1.41 -14.18
CA GLY A 80 15.68 0.58 -14.81
C GLY A 80 15.43 -0.92 -14.64
N GLY A 81 16.40 -1.74 -15.04
CA GLY A 81 16.30 -3.19 -14.97
C GLY A 81 15.57 -3.80 -16.14
N THR A 82 14.84 -4.89 -15.89
CA THR A 82 14.01 -5.57 -16.89
C THR A 82 12.56 -5.10 -16.80
N GLY A 83 11.84 -5.17 -17.93
CA GLY A 83 10.45 -4.72 -18.00
C GLY A 83 10.29 -3.20 -17.87
N SER A 84 9.06 -2.77 -17.82
CA SER A 84 8.69 -1.37 -17.83
C SER A 84 8.86 -0.70 -16.46
N ASP A 85 9.34 0.53 -16.45
CA ASP A 85 9.30 1.37 -15.25
C ASP A 85 7.87 1.62 -14.81
N TRP A 86 7.66 1.72 -13.49
CA TRP A 86 6.34 1.99 -12.93
C TRP A 86 6.42 2.81 -11.64
N GLN A 87 5.34 3.50 -11.35
CA GLN A 87 5.21 4.39 -10.20
C GLN A 87 3.80 4.36 -9.62
N VAL A 88 3.72 4.47 -8.30
CA VAL A 88 2.48 4.78 -7.56
C VAL A 88 2.66 6.14 -6.91
N PHE A 89 1.70 7.03 -7.09
CA PHE A 89 1.84 8.40 -6.61
C PHE A 89 0.48 9.08 -6.37
N ILE A 90 0.53 10.13 -5.58
CA ILE A 90 -0.56 11.09 -5.43
C ILE A 90 -0.24 12.25 -6.36
N ASN A 91 -1.14 12.55 -7.30
CA ASN A 91 -0.95 13.64 -8.26
C ASN A 91 -1.35 15.00 -7.67
N ASN A 92 -1.18 16.07 -8.45
CA ASN A 92 -1.88 17.31 -8.26
C ASN A 92 -3.18 17.27 -9.13
N PRO A 93 -4.41 17.22 -8.57
CA PRO A 93 -4.86 17.77 -7.28
C PRO A 93 -5.01 16.78 -6.10
N GLY A 94 -4.21 15.77 -5.96
CA GLY A 94 -4.20 14.94 -4.76
C GLY A 94 -4.79 13.53 -4.93
N GLN A 95 -4.94 13.03 -6.15
CA GLN A 95 -5.54 11.72 -6.45
C GLN A 95 -4.48 10.62 -6.55
N MET A 96 -4.81 9.43 -6.06
CA MET A 96 -3.96 8.24 -6.25
C MET A 96 -3.89 7.86 -7.73
N GLN A 97 -2.68 7.57 -8.20
CA GLN A 97 -2.43 7.18 -9.58
C GLN A 97 -1.36 6.09 -9.69
N TRP A 98 -1.51 5.30 -10.75
CA TRP A 98 -0.47 4.42 -11.29
C TRP A 98 0.04 5.01 -12.61
N SER A 99 1.34 4.89 -12.85
CA SER A 99 1.96 5.19 -14.15
C SER A 99 3.03 4.17 -14.47
N SER A 100 3.00 3.67 -15.69
CA SER A 100 4.07 2.85 -16.26
C SER A 100 4.23 3.16 -17.74
N SER A 101 5.25 2.62 -18.40
CA SER A 101 5.37 2.72 -19.85
C SER A 101 4.35 1.84 -20.61
N LEU A 102 3.65 0.94 -19.92
CA LEU A 102 2.59 0.12 -20.51
C LEU A 102 1.23 0.81 -20.44
N TRP A 103 0.85 1.32 -19.26
CA TRP A 103 -0.41 2.07 -19.08
C TRP A 103 -0.30 3.10 -17.94
N ASN A 104 -1.12 4.14 -18.07
CA ASN A 104 -1.35 5.09 -16.99
C ASN A 104 -2.76 4.90 -16.45
N ASP A 105 -2.89 4.77 -15.16
CA ASP A 105 -4.17 4.67 -14.49
C ASP A 105 -4.41 5.89 -13.61
N ALA A 106 -5.21 6.80 -14.16
CA ALA A 106 -5.77 7.95 -13.46
C ALA A 106 -7.18 7.67 -12.93
N SER A 107 -7.63 6.41 -12.93
CA SER A 107 -8.97 6.04 -12.46
C SER A 107 -9.14 6.21 -10.95
N GLY A 108 -8.07 6.50 -10.22
CA GLY A 108 -8.15 7.08 -8.88
C GLY A 108 -8.84 8.46 -8.82
N VAL A 109 -9.50 8.90 -9.91
CA VAL A 109 -10.32 10.11 -9.95
C VAL A 109 -11.42 10.01 -8.91
N GLY A 110 -11.35 10.89 -7.89
CA GLY A 110 -12.22 10.85 -6.72
C GLY A 110 -11.65 10.08 -5.52
N LEU A 111 -10.58 9.32 -5.68
CA LEU A 111 -9.88 8.65 -4.58
C LEU A 111 -8.71 9.53 -4.13
N VAL A 112 -8.96 10.39 -3.15
CA VAL A 112 -7.99 11.33 -2.57
C VAL A 112 -7.65 10.86 -1.16
N PRO A 113 -6.38 10.54 -0.85
CA PRO A 113 -5.99 10.20 0.50
C PRO A 113 -6.36 11.29 1.51
N ALA A 114 -7.07 10.91 2.56
CA ALA A 114 -7.47 11.82 3.62
C ALA A 114 -6.24 12.31 4.40
N LEU A 115 -6.34 13.53 4.94
CA LEU A 115 -5.28 14.08 5.79
C LEU A 115 -5.42 13.60 7.23
N ASN A 116 -4.30 13.22 7.82
CA ASN A 116 -4.21 12.85 9.23
C ASN A 116 -5.13 11.68 9.62
N VAL A 117 -5.34 10.75 8.69
CA VAL A 117 -6.09 9.52 8.89
C VAL A 117 -5.31 8.37 8.25
N TRP A 118 -5.24 7.23 8.94
CA TRP A 118 -4.71 6.02 8.37
C TRP A 118 -5.71 5.41 7.37
N GLU A 119 -5.24 5.13 6.17
CA GLU A 119 -6.02 4.49 5.11
C GLU A 119 -5.20 3.38 4.46
N MET A 120 -5.84 2.25 4.19
CA MET A 120 -5.23 1.18 3.39
C MET A 120 -5.55 1.39 1.92
N TRP A 121 -4.52 1.56 1.11
CA TRP A 121 -4.59 1.71 -0.34
C TRP A 121 -4.08 0.47 -1.04
N SER A 122 -4.87 -0.05 -1.97
CA SER A 122 -4.49 -1.23 -2.75
C SER A 122 -4.71 -1.00 -4.23
N TYR A 123 -3.75 -1.45 -5.04
CA TYR A 123 -3.84 -1.49 -6.48
C TYR A 123 -3.74 -2.95 -6.93
N SER A 124 -4.86 -3.51 -7.35
CA SER A 124 -4.97 -4.91 -7.80
C SER A 124 -5.13 -4.96 -9.30
N VAL A 125 -4.26 -5.72 -9.97
CA VAL A 125 -4.17 -5.81 -11.43
C VAL A 125 -4.29 -7.26 -11.87
N SER A 126 -5.30 -7.54 -12.69
CA SER A 126 -5.40 -8.77 -13.45
C SER A 126 -4.97 -8.49 -14.89
N GLN A 127 -3.70 -8.77 -15.21
CA GLN A 127 -3.21 -8.70 -16.58
C GLN A 127 -3.92 -9.73 -17.47
N SER A 128 -4.19 -10.92 -16.93
CA SER A 128 -4.93 -11.98 -17.63
C SER A 128 -6.39 -11.60 -17.87
N GLY A 129 -7.01 -10.82 -16.99
CA GLY A 129 -8.38 -10.31 -17.09
C GLY A 129 -8.49 -8.93 -17.72
N ASN A 130 -7.36 -8.30 -18.09
CA ASN A 130 -7.29 -6.94 -18.64
C ASN A 130 -7.93 -5.87 -17.77
N THR A 131 -7.80 -5.98 -16.44
CA THR A 131 -8.37 -5.03 -15.49
C THR A 131 -7.36 -4.59 -14.44
N ALA A 132 -7.44 -3.32 -14.06
CA ALA A 132 -6.69 -2.75 -12.93
C ALA A 132 -7.66 -1.98 -12.05
N SER A 133 -7.56 -2.15 -10.74
CA SER A 133 -8.51 -1.57 -9.78
C SER A 133 -7.82 -0.97 -8.57
N TRP A 134 -8.20 0.26 -8.24
CA TRP A 134 -7.89 0.89 -6.97
C TRP A 134 -8.93 0.55 -5.92
N TYR A 135 -8.48 0.30 -4.70
CA TYR A 135 -9.32 0.08 -3.52
C TYR A 135 -8.87 0.98 -2.39
N LEU A 136 -9.85 1.54 -1.69
CA LEU A 136 -9.66 2.25 -0.43
C LEU A 136 -10.25 1.41 0.70
N ASN A 137 -9.43 1.09 1.70
CA ASN A 137 -9.84 0.29 2.87
C ASN A 137 -10.47 -1.06 2.47
N GLY A 138 -9.91 -1.68 1.43
CA GLY A 138 -10.33 -2.98 0.92
C GLY A 138 -11.65 -3.00 0.13
N ALA A 139 -12.29 -1.84 -0.07
CA ALA A 139 -13.62 -1.75 -0.69
C ALA A 139 -13.67 -0.71 -1.82
N ASN A 140 -14.84 -0.60 -2.47
CA ASN A 140 -15.17 0.42 -3.45
C ASN A 140 -14.18 0.48 -4.62
N PRO A 141 -14.04 -0.60 -5.41
CA PRO A 141 -13.09 -0.63 -6.51
C PRO A 141 -13.41 0.43 -7.56
N ASN A 142 -12.38 1.17 -7.97
CA ASN A 142 -12.40 1.98 -9.17
C ASN A 142 -11.56 1.26 -10.23
N THR A 143 -12.23 0.71 -11.24
CA THR A 143 -11.66 -0.22 -12.21
C THR A 143 -11.42 0.43 -13.56
N LYS A 144 -10.25 0.15 -14.14
CA LYS A 144 -9.83 0.53 -15.48
C LYS A 144 -9.67 -0.71 -16.36
N ASP A 145 -10.14 -0.61 -17.59
CA ASP A 145 -9.79 -1.55 -18.67
C ASP A 145 -8.37 -1.27 -19.18
N ILE A 146 -7.51 -2.30 -19.15
CA ILE A 146 -6.12 -2.25 -19.61
C ILE A 146 -5.89 -3.16 -20.82
N THR A 147 -6.93 -3.51 -21.56
CA THR A 147 -6.85 -4.35 -22.77
C THR A 147 -5.81 -3.82 -23.77
N GLY A 148 -4.90 -4.68 -24.18
CA GLY A 148 -3.85 -4.36 -25.16
C GLY A 148 -2.67 -3.56 -24.61
N THR A 149 -2.62 -3.31 -23.29
CA THR A 149 -1.55 -2.56 -22.64
C THR A 149 -0.77 -3.38 -21.61
N THR A 150 -1.13 -4.64 -21.40
CA THR A 150 -0.47 -5.58 -20.49
C THR A 150 0.94 -5.93 -20.98
N GLY A 151 1.84 -6.26 -20.04
CA GLY A 151 3.21 -6.61 -20.38
C GLY A 151 4.10 -6.82 -19.18
N ASP A 152 5.42 -6.86 -19.41
CA ASP A 152 6.39 -7.11 -18.35
C ASP A 152 6.71 -5.84 -17.56
N LEU A 153 6.44 -5.88 -16.27
CA LEU A 153 6.80 -4.86 -15.27
C LEU A 153 8.05 -5.21 -14.47
N GLY A 154 8.64 -6.35 -14.74
CA GLY A 154 9.89 -6.94 -14.31
C GLY A 154 10.62 -6.39 -13.09
N LEU A 155 11.87 -6.83 -12.94
CA LEU A 155 12.76 -6.36 -11.86
C LEU A 155 13.35 -4.98 -12.20
N GLY A 156 13.38 -4.07 -11.22
CA GLY A 156 14.08 -2.79 -11.30
C GLY A 156 15.45 -2.84 -10.66
N ASN A 157 16.35 -1.97 -11.14
CA ASN A 157 17.66 -1.75 -10.53
C ASN A 157 17.62 -0.68 -9.44
N ASN A 158 16.57 0.14 -9.42
CA ASN A 158 16.31 1.13 -8.39
C ASN A 158 14.84 1.02 -7.97
N PHE A 159 14.63 0.81 -6.70
CA PHE A 159 13.31 0.85 -6.08
C PHE A 159 13.34 1.83 -4.92
N THR A 160 12.48 2.83 -4.97
CA THR A 160 12.43 3.89 -3.96
C THR A 160 11.00 4.02 -3.42
N ILE A 161 10.89 4.19 -2.11
CA ILE A 161 9.66 4.52 -1.40
C ILE A 161 9.81 5.94 -0.86
N GLY A 162 8.77 6.76 -0.98
CA GLY A 162 8.69 8.11 -0.43
C GLY A 162 9.15 9.22 -1.37
N ARG A 163 9.88 8.93 -2.46
CA ARG A 163 10.26 9.95 -3.45
C ARG A 163 10.59 9.38 -4.84
N HIS A 164 10.87 10.28 -5.79
CA HIS A 164 11.35 9.93 -7.13
C HIS A 164 12.36 10.97 -7.63
N ASN A 165 13.57 10.53 -8.00
CA ASN A 165 14.62 11.38 -8.58
C ASN A 165 14.93 12.65 -7.77
N SER A 166 14.95 12.57 -6.46
CA SER A 166 15.17 13.70 -5.54
C SER A 166 14.13 14.84 -5.69
N ILE A 167 12.95 14.50 -6.16
CA ILE A 167 11.77 15.37 -6.26
C ILE A 167 10.51 14.55 -5.99
N TYR A 168 9.37 15.20 -5.77
CA TYR A 168 8.07 14.55 -5.53
C TYR A 168 8.02 13.73 -4.23
N GLU A 169 8.51 14.32 -3.17
CA GLU A 169 8.59 13.71 -1.85
C GLU A 169 7.21 13.51 -1.23
N PHE A 170 7.03 12.39 -0.53
CA PHE A 170 5.84 12.11 0.26
C PHE A 170 6.01 12.68 1.68
N ALA A 171 4.95 13.28 2.21
CA ALA A 171 4.90 13.76 3.59
C ALA A 171 3.85 12.99 4.40
N GLY A 172 4.31 12.27 5.43
CA GLY A 172 3.45 11.45 6.28
C GLY A 172 4.06 10.11 6.66
N ASN A 173 3.26 9.21 7.20
CA ASN A 173 3.72 7.87 7.55
C ASN A 173 3.28 6.84 6.51
N MET A 174 4.13 5.83 6.31
CA MET A 174 3.80 4.60 5.59
C MET A 174 4.01 3.39 6.48
N ASP A 175 3.16 2.36 6.28
CA ASP A 175 3.21 1.14 7.06
C ASP A 175 2.73 -0.07 6.26
N GLU A 176 3.11 -1.28 6.68
CA GLU A 176 2.60 -2.57 6.21
C GLU A 176 2.52 -2.67 4.68
N ILE A 177 3.60 -2.30 3.99
CA ILE A 177 3.68 -2.33 2.53
C ILE A 177 3.85 -3.77 2.07
N SER A 178 2.99 -4.22 1.15
CA SER A 178 3.06 -5.59 0.65
C SER A 178 2.85 -5.69 -0.86
N PHE A 179 3.54 -6.66 -1.46
CA PHE A 179 3.48 -7.00 -2.88
C PHE A 179 3.07 -8.45 -3.04
N TRP A 180 2.16 -8.70 -3.99
CA TRP A 180 1.53 -10.00 -4.21
C TRP A 180 1.58 -10.36 -5.69
N ASN A 181 1.91 -11.60 -6.03
CA ASN A 181 1.85 -12.11 -7.41
C ASN A 181 0.46 -12.70 -7.74
N ALA A 182 -0.59 -12.02 -7.34
CA ALA A 182 -1.98 -12.33 -7.65
C ALA A 182 -2.81 -11.05 -7.61
N ALA A 183 -3.83 -10.96 -8.43
CA ALA A 183 -4.88 -9.96 -8.32
C ALA A 183 -5.78 -10.32 -7.13
N LEU A 184 -5.62 -9.64 -6.00
CA LEU A 184 -6.47 -9.86 -4.84
C LEU A 184 -7.87 -9.30 -5.09
N THR A 185 -8.87 -10.06 -4.69
CA THR A 185 -10.28 -9.67 -4.77
C THR A 185 -10.65 -8.69 -3.66
N GLU A 186 -11.78 -7.98 -3.82
CA GLU A 186 -12.32 -7.11 -2.78
C GLU A 186 -12.47 -7.82 -1.42
N ALA A 187 -12.95 -9.08 -1.42
CA ALA A 187 -13.12 -9.85 -0.19
C ALA A 187 -11.77 -10.12 0.51
N GLU A 188 -10.74 -10.45 -0.25
CA GLU A 188 -9.38 -10.66 0.27
C GLU A 188 -8.75 -9.36 0.77
N LEU A 189 -8.99 -8.24 0.09
CA LEU A 189 -8.52 -6.93 0.53
C LEU A 189 -9.26 -6.44 1.79
N LEU A 190 -10.55 -6.74 1.92
CA LEU A 190 -11.31 -6.48 3.17
C LEU A 190 -10.77 -7.29 4.34
N ASP A 191 -10.36 -8.54 4.10
CA ASP A 191 -9.70 -9.37 5.12
C ASP A 191 -8.35 -8.75 5.55
N LEU A 192 -7.57 -8.20 4.61
CA LEU A 192 -6.31 -7.50 4.92
C LEU A 192 -6.54 -6.18 5.67
N TYR A 193 -7.58 -5.44 5.30
CA TYR A 193 -7.97 -4.20 5.98
C TYR A 193 -8.42 -4.42 7.44
N ASN A 194 -9.05 -5.55 7.70
CA ASN A 194 -9.44 -6.02 9.03
C ASN A 194 -10.06 -4.92 9.91
N SER A 195 -11.01 -4.18 9.35
CA SER A 195 -11.75 -3.11 10.06
C SER A 195 -10.85 -1.93 10.55
N GLY A 196 -9.70 -1.72 9.94
CA GLY A 196 -8.82 -0.59 10.21
C GLY A 196 -7.50 -0.96 10.90
N ALA A 197 -7.32 -2.21 11.30
CA ALA A 197 -6.11 -2.68 11.95
C ALA A 197 -5.33 -3.68 11.07
N PRO A 198 -4.03 -3.47 10.81
CA PRO A 198 -3.20 -4.42 10.08
C PRO A 198 -3.22 -5.82 10.70
N THR A 199 -3.00 -6.83 9.85
CA THR A 199 -2.98 -8.23 10.25
C THR A 199 -1.68 -8.91 9.88
N ASP A 200 -1.42 -10.08 10.46
CA ASP A 200 -0.33 -10.95 10.04
C ASP A 200 -0.59 -11.50 8.63
N LEU A 201 0.06 -10.90 7.63
CA LEU A 201 -0.11 -11.28 6.22
C LEU A 201 0.35 -12.71 5.95
N SER A 202 1.19 -13.30 6.80
CA SER A 202 1.60 -14.70 6.68
C SER A 202 0.45 -15.68 6.95
N LYS A 203 -0.61 -15.23 7.60
CA LYS A 203 -1.85 -15.99 7.88
C LYS A 203 -2.95 -15.76 6.84
N SER A 204 -2.76 -14.82 5.92
CA SER A 204 -3.71 -14.62 4.83
C SER A 204 -3.93 -15.89 4.03
N THR A 205 -5.16 -16.11 3.55
CA THR A 205 -5.48 -17.20 2.62
C THR A 205 -4.67 -17.13 1.32
N LYS A 206 -4.13 -15.95 1.02
CA LYS A 206 -3.24 -15.68 -0.13
C LYS A 206 -1.77 -15.57 0.24
N SER A 207 -1.36 -15.96 1.44
CA SER A 207 0.04 -15.85 1.90
C SER A 207 1.07 -16.52 0.99
N VAL A 208 0.66 -17.53 0.20
CA VAL A 208 1.51 -18.15 -0.84
C VAL A 208 1.84 -17.22 -2.00
N ASN A 209 1.00 -16.20 -2.23
CA ASN A 209 1.17 -15.18 -3.26
C ASN A 209 1.87 -13.92 -2.75
N LEU A 210 2.10 -13.78 -1.45
CA LEU A 210 2.86 -12.69 -0.86
C LEU A 210 4.33 -12.83 -1.25
N ILE A 211 4.88 -11.83 -1.96
CA ILE A 211 6.28 -11.85 -2.43
C ILE A 211 7.21 -10.95 -1.62
N ASN A 212 6.71 -9.80 -1.16
CA ASN A 212 7.47 -8.90 -0.27
C ASN A 212 6.52 -8.29 0.77
N TRP A 213 7.06 -8.02 1.97
CA TRP A 213 6.32 -7.41 3.07
C TRP A 213 7.25 -6.55 3.93
N PHE A 214 7.06 -5.24 3.88
CA PHE A 214 7.82 -4.27 4.66
C PHE A 214 6.97 -3.75 5.80
N ARG A 215 7.31 -4.16 7.02
CA ARG A 215 6.60 -3.84 8.26
C ARG A 215 7.09 -2.55 8.93
N MET A 216 7.77 -1.70 8.20
CA MET A 216 8.20 -0.35 8.54
C MET A 216 8.82 -0.15 9.94
N GLY A 217 9.62 -1.10 10.36
CA GLY A 217 10.34 -1.07 11.65
C GLY A 217 9.95 -2.18 12.61
N ASP A 218 8.81 -2.83 12.42
CA ASP A 218 8.39 -3.93 13.27
C ASP A 218 9.24 -5.20 13.11
N PRO A 219 9.46 -5.94 14.21
CA PRO A 219 9.14 -5.61 15.60
C PRO A 219 10.24 -4.83 16.33
N SER A 220 11.34 -4.48 15.66
CA SER A 220 12.57 -3.99 16.29
C SER A 220 12.56 -2.49 16.62
N GLY A 221 11.63 -1.72 16.04
CA GLY A 221 11.51 -0.27 16.22
C GLY A 221 12.75 0.50 15.76
N PRO A 222 13.13 1.58 16.45
CA PRO A 222 14.28 2.41 16.07
C PRO A 222 15.61 1.67 15.94
N SER A 223 15.75 0.46 16.50
CA SER A 223 16.94 -0.38 16.34
C SER A 223 17.04 -1.02 14.93
N SER A 224 16.00 -0.96 14.12
CA SER A 224 16.05 -1.37 12.70
C SER A 224 16.88 -0.42 11.85
N TYR A 225 17.03 0.86 12.26
CA TYR A 225 17.81 1.86 11.53
C TYR A 225 19.26 1.37 11.30
N PRO A 226 19.83 1.55 10.11
CA PRO A 226 19.34 2.28 8.93
C PRO A 226 18.60 1.41 7.90
N THR A 227 18.05 0.27 8.28
CA THR A 227 17.53 -0.72 7.34
C THR A 227 16.11 -1.13 7.68
N ILE A 228 15.23 -1.14 6.68
CA ILE A 228 13.91 -1.78 6.76
C ILE A 228 13.99 -3.12 6.03
N ALA A 229 13.86 -4.19 6.78
CA ALA A 229 13.91 -5.54 6.25
C ALA A 229 12.57 -5.96 5.61
N ASP A 230 12.66 -6.82 4.61
CA ASP A 230 11.53 -7.52 4.03
C ASP A 230 11.19 -8.75 4.90
N ALA A 231 10.02 -8.75 5.48
CA ALA A 231 9.57 -9.84 6.37
C ALA A 231 9.19 -11.12 5.61
N LYS A 232 9.08 -11.07 4.28
CA LYS A 232 8.67 -12.22 3.44
C LYS A 232 9.70 -12.60 2.39
N GLY A 233 10.24 -11.62 1.69
CA GLY A 233 11.22 -11.80 0.60
C GLY A 233 12.65 -11.57 1.08
N SER A 234 13.47 -10.99 0.21
CA SER A 234 14.91 -10.75 0.49
C SER A 234 15.37 -9.33 0.19
N ILE A 235 14.44 -8.40 -0.05
CA ILE A 235 14.78 -7.01 -0.34
C ILE A 235 15.08 -6.29 0.98
N SER A 236 16.20 -5.58 1.01
CA SER A 236 16.55 -4.72 2.14
C SER A 236 16.50 -3.26 1.68
N MET A 237 15.71 -2.44 2.35
CA MET A 237 15.58 -1.02 2.08
C MET A 237 16.51 -0.23 2.98
N THR A 238 17.30 0.67 2.41
CA THR A 238 18.18 1.59 3.16
C THR A 238 17.43 2.90 3.41
N MET A 239 17.44 3.38 4.63
CA MET A 239 16.88 4.68 5.03
C MET A 239 17.85 5.79 4.61
N THR A 240 17.47 6.61 3.64
CA THR A 240 18.28 7.70 3.09
C THR A 240 17.79 9.05 3.61
N ASN A 241 18.72 9.88 4.07
CA ASN A 241 18.46 11.19 4.72
C ASN A 241 17.58 11.11 5.98
N MET A 242 17.49 9.93 6.56
CA MET A 242 16.67 9.61 7.73
C MET A 242 17.53 9.34 8.96
N SER A 243 16.89 9.23 10.10
CA SER A 243 17.46 8.78 11.37
C SER A 243 16.58 7.71 12.03
N SER A 244 17.01 7.16 13.15
CA SER A 244 16.17 6.23 13.91
C SER A 244 14.87 6.86 14.42
N ALA A 245 14.80 8.21 14.52
CA ALA A 245 13.60 8.94 14.92
C ALA A 245 12.48 8.92 13.86
N ASN A 246 12.80 8.55 12.62
CA ASN A 246 11.81 8.37 11.56
C ASN A 246 10.99 7.09 11.74
N ILE A 247 11.46 6.15 12.57
CA ILE A 247 10.67 4.98 12.97
C ILE A 247 9.83 5.37 14.18
N THR A 248 8.53 5.56 13.96
CA THR A 248 7.60 6.17 14.91
C THR A 248 6.52 5.19 15.37
N THR A 249 5.83 5.52 16.46
CA THR A 249 4.71 4.74 17.00
C THR A 249 3.35 5.21 16.49
N ASN A 250 3.29 6.08 15.50
CA ASN A 250 2.05 6.43 14.82
C ASN A 250 1.72 5.31 13.82
N VAL A 251 0.82 4.42 14.17
CA VAL A 251 0.47 3.22 13.40
C VAL A 251 -1.03 3.13 13.16
N PRO A 252 -1.49 2.41 12.11
CA PRO A 252 -2.90 2.10 11.94
C PRO A 252 -3.41 1.17 13.05
N THR A 253 -4.62 1.46 13.58
CA THR A 253 -5.23 0.77 14.74
C THR A 253 -6.71 0.51 14.54
#